data_506c4d79ecfad2c503baae66e1d06b30
#
_entry.id   506c4d79ecfad2c503baae66e1d06b30
#
_cell.length_a   1.000
_cell.length_b   1.000
_cell.length_c   1.000
_cell.angle_alpha   90.00
_cell.angle_beta   90.00
_cell.angle_gamma   90.00
#
_symmetry.space_group_name_H-M   'P 1'
#
loop_
_entity.id
_entity.type
_entity.pdbx_description
1 polymer ?
#
loop_
_entity_poly.entity_id
_entity_poly.type
_entity_poly.pdbx_seq_one_letter_code
_entity_poly.pdbx_strand_id
1 'polypeptide(L)'
;MSEMFCFQCQQTAGGSGCVRTGVCGKQPVTANLQDSLVCRLIRLAELCEEQNQHPKEVTRLLADGLFTTLTNVNFDNEAIRAFTERVEQQLHRMGGFAAGEDPGWLWQGETDTVSLRSTLLFGLKGMAAYAHHAMNLGYEEAEVSAWFYKGLTALRQEHSVEEWLALIMEFGQVNFQCMALLDCANTETFGHPVPTRVNTDIKRGPFIVVSGHDLEDLRQLLEQTAGTGINVYTHCEMLPAHGYPGLKKYPQLAGNFGTAWQSQQREFENIPAPVLFTTNCLMPPRSSYADRVYTTSVVGYEGLRHIGADDQGRKDFSPLIRQALELGGYETDQSMSGINGGHMLTTGFAHNAVLRQAPQIIEAIRSGAIRHIFLVGGCDGAHPGRNYYTEFVKGTPMDSLVLTLACGKYRFNDLDLGEINRIPRILDVGQCNDAYSAVRIALALADAFQCTVNDLPLTLVLSWYEQKAVCILLSLLALGVKNIYLGPTLPAFLSETVVKTLVDAYGLQPITDPQQDLDAIFHRG
;
A
#
# COMPACT_ATOMS: atom_id res chain seq x y z
N MET A 1 -26.26 19.21 9.67
CA MET A 1 -25.42 18.21 8.99
C MET A 1 -24.28 17.95 9.94
N SER A 2 -23.97 16.68 10.24
CA SER A 2 -22.80 16.37 11.05
C SER A 2 -21.56 16.86 10.31
N GLU A 3 -20.69 17.58 11.01
CA GLU A 3 -19.39 18.00 10.48
C GLU A 3 -18.41 16.84 10.55
N MET A 4 -17.45 16.80 9.65
CA MET A 4 -16.31 15.89 9.67
C MET A 4 -15.02 16.67 9.48
N PHE A 5 -13.91 16.10 9.88
CA PHE A 5 -12.59 16.56 9.47
C PHE A 5 -11.75 15.36 9.03
N CYS A 6 -11.08 15.44 7.89
CA CYS A 6 -10.18 14.40 7.43
C CYS A 6 -9.14 14.97 6.45
N PHE A 7 -7.86 14.76 6.73
CA PHE A 7 -6.74 15.21 5.88
C PHE A 7 -5.68 14.11 5.67
N GLN A 8 -6.09 12.84 5.85
CA GLN A 8 -5.16 11.71 5.91
C GLN A 8 -4.63 11.21 4.56
N CYS A 9 -5.16 11.70 3.42
CA CYS A 9 -4.74 11.24 2.08
C CYS A 9 -4.34 12.38 1.17
N GLN A 10 -3.65 12.05 0.08
CA GLN A 10 -3.17 13.01 -0.91
C GLN A 10 -4.30 13.79 -1.61
N GLN A 11 -5.52 13.22 -1.68
CA GLN A 11 -6.67 13.86 -2.32
C GLN A 11 -7.48 14.76 -1.39
N THR A 12 -6.96 15.07 -0.22
CA THR A 12 -7.57 15.98 0.74
C THR A 12 -8.07 17.26 0.07
N ALA A 13 -9.33 17.61 0.31
CA ALA A 13 -9.99 18.75 -0.31
C ALA A 13 -9.23 20.06 -0.06
N GLY A 14 -8.88 20.77 -1.14
CA GLY A 14 -8.15 22.03 -1.08
C GLY A 14 -6.77 21.95 -0.44
N GLY A 15 -6.20 20.75 -0.22
CA GLY A 15 -4.92 20.58 0.47
C GLY A 15 -4.97 20.93 1.96
N SER A 16 -6.17 21.06 2.57
CA SER A 16 -6.34 21.49 3.96
C SER A 16 -7.20 20.56 4.81
N GLY A 17 -8.27 19.98 4.24
CA GLY A 17 -9.14 19.05 4.95
C GLY A 17 -10.49 18.85 4.26
N CYS A 18 -11.01 17.63 4.32
CA CYS A 18 -12.38 17.31 3.93
C CYS A 18 -13.30 17.58 5.12
N VAL A 19 -14.24 18.54 4.98
CA VAL A 19 -15.11 18.98 6.09
C VAL A 19 -16.60 18.65 5.89
N ARG A 20 -17.01 18.26 4.68
CA ARG A 20 -18.40 17.90 4.35
C ARG A 20 -18.55 16.48 3.87
N THR A 21 -17.70 16.07 2.94
CA THR A 21 -17.60 14.72 2.37
C THR A 21 -16.17 14.54 1.93
N GLY A 22 -15.60 13.35 2.15
CA GLY A 22 -14.28 13.01 1.65
C GLY A 22 -14.24 12.99 0.12
N VAL A 23 -13.15 13.45 -0.49
CA VAL A 23 -12.94 13.31 -1.94
C VAL A 23 -13.00 11.83 -2.37
N CYS A 24 -12.63 10.92 -1.48
CA CYS A 24 -12.76 9.46 -1.65
C CYS A 24 -14.20 8.93 -1.54
N GLY A 25 -15.19 9.78 -1.26
CA GLY A 25 -16.59 9.40 -1.03
C GLY A 25 -16.96 9.14 0.45
N LYS A 26 -16.00 9.22 1.39
CA LYS A 26 -16.25 9.03 2.82
C LYS A 26 -17.28 10.04 3.34
N GLN A 27 -18.33 9.54 3.95
CA GLN A 27 -19.38 10.38 4.55
C GLN A 27 -18.98 10.83 5.97
N PRO A 28 -19.57 11.93 6.49
CA PRO A 28 -19.29 12.42 7.84
C PRO A 28 -19.49 11.37 8.93
N VAL A 29 -20.55 10.57 8.84
CA VAL A 29 -20.81 9.48 9.78
C VAL A 29 -19.65 8.48 9.80
N THR A 30 -19.19 8.07 8.63
CA THR A 30 -18.07 7.13 8.49
C THR A 30 -16.77 7.70 9.06
N ALA A 31 -16.47 8.98 8.77
CA ALA A 31 -15.28 9.66 9.30
C ALA A 31 -15.28 9.69 10.82
N ASN A 32 -16.40 10.14 11.42
CA ASN A 32 -16.53 10.25 12.86
C ASN A 32 -16.51 8.87 13.57
N LEU A 33 -17.06 7.83 12.95
CA LEU A 33 -16.96 6.46 13.47
C LEU A 33 -15.51 5.95 13.44
N GLN A 34 -14.76 6.23 12.38
CA GLN A 34 -13.36 5.87 12.29
C GLN A 34 -12.51 6.60 13.34
N ASP A 35 -12.71 7.90 13.52
CA ASP A 35 -12.01 8.69 14.55
C ASP A 35 -12.36 8.18 15.96
N SER A 36 -13.63 7.86 16.20
CA SER A 36 -14.11 7.26 17.42
C SER A 36 -13.46 5.91 17.70
N LEU A 37 -13.32 5.05 16.68
CA LEU A 37 -12.60 3.78 16.78
C LEU A 37 -11.14 4.01 17.15
N VAL A 38 -10.45 4.96 16.49
CA VAL A 38 -9.05 5.29 16.80
C VAL A 38 -8.89 5.68 18.27
N CYS A 39 -9.77 6.54 18.82
CA CYS A 39 -9.72 6.92 20.24
C CYS A 39 -9.85 5.71 21.17
N ARG A 40 -10.71 4.74 20.84
CA ARG A 40 -10.86 3.52 21.63
C ARG A 40 -9.64 2.59 21.55
N LEU A 41 -9.01 2.52 20.37
CA LEU A 41 -7.75 1.78 20.21
C LEU A 41 -6.63 2.42 21.04
N ILE A 42 -6.55 3.76 21.06
CA ILE A 42 -5.60 4.47 21.92
C ILE A 42 -5.88 4.12 23.39
N ARG A 43 -7.13 4.20 23.84
CA ARG A 43 -7.48 3.88 25.24
C ARG A 43 -7.17 2.42 25.60
N LEU A 44 -7.39 1.47 24.66
CA LEU A 44 -7.04 0.07 24.86
C LEU A 44 -5.51 -0.13 24.99
N ALA A 45 -4.73 0.57 24.17
CA ALA A 45 -3.28 0.55 24.26
C ALA A 45 -2.77 1.13 25.57
N GLU A 46 -3.31 2.29 26.02
CA GLU A 46 -2.99 2.88 27.32
C GLU A 46 -3.25 1.91 28.48
N LEU A 47 -4.42 1.26 28.48
CA LEU A 47 -4.77 0.31 29.53
C LEU A 47 -3.81 -0.90 29.58
N CYS A 48 -3.37 -1.36 28.41
CA CYS A 48 -2.37 -2.42 28.32
C CYS A 48 -1.02 -1.97 28.88
N GLU A 49 -0.57 -0.75 28.57
CA GLU A 49 0.65 -0.17 29.13
C GLU A 49 0.54 0.03 30.65
N GLU A 50 -0.58 0.55 31.16
CA GLU A 50 -0.86 0.70 32.59
C GLU A 50 -0.75 -0.66 33.34
N GLN A 51 -1.15 -1.75 32.69
CA GLN A 51 -1.11 -3.12 33.25
C GLN A 51 0.18 -3.86 32.92
N ASN A 52 1.06 -3.29 32.10
CA ASN A 52 2.27 -3.92 31.57
C ASN A 52 1.98 -5.29 30.92
N GLN A 53 0.95 -5.33 30.06
CA GLN A 53 0.49 -6.52 29.36
C GLN A 53 0.26 -6.24 27.87
N HIS A 54 0.80 -7.09 27.01
CA HIS A 54 0.65 -7.01 25.54
C HIS A 54 0.07 -8.33 25.00
N PRO A 55 -1.23 -8.61 25.21
CA PRO A 55 -1.85 -9.86 24.74
C PRO A 55 -1.91 -9.89 23.21
N LYS A 56 -1.63 -11.04 22.60
CA LYS A 56 -1.63 -11.22 21.14
C LYS A 56 -2.98 -10.85 20.50
N GLU A 57 -4.09 -11.23 21.13
CA GLU A 57 -5.43 -10.89 20.67
C GLU A 57 -5.69 -9.37 20.67
N VAL A 58 -5.10 -8.64 21.62
CA VAL A 58 -5.18 -7.17 21.65
C VAL A 58 -4.29 -6.57 20.58
N THR A 59 -3.06 -7.05 20.41
CA THR A 59 -2.18 -6.60 19.32
C THR A 59 -2.86 -6.75 17.97
N ARG A 60 -3.50 -7.89 17.72
CA ARG A 60 -4.28 -8.13 16.50
C ARG A 60 -5.44 -7.14 16.37
N LEU A 61 -6.16 -6.88 17.45
CA LEU A 61 -7.28 -5.96 17.47
C LEU A 61 -6.82 -4.50 17.19
N LEU A 62 -5.68 -4.09 17.73
CA LEU A 62 -5.06 -2.78 17.44
C LEU A 62 -4.68 -2.66 15.95
N ALA A 63 -3.99 -3.67 15.41
CA ALA A 63 -3.57 -3.68 14.01
C ALA A 63 -4.78 -3.68 13.05
N ASP A 64 -5.74 -4.57 13.23
CA ASP A 64 -6.92 -4.65 12.36
C ASP A 64 -7.80 -3.40 12.47
N GLY A 65 -7.94 -2.82 13.68
CA GLY A 65 -8.68 -1.59 13.89
C GLY A 65 -8.05 -0.37 13.20
N LEU A 66 -6.74 -0.21 13.33
CA LEU A 66 -6.01 0.84 12.61
C LEU A 66 -6.11 0.65 11.09
N PHE A 67 -5.94 -0.58 10.60
CA PHE A 67 -6.05 -0.89 9.17
C PHE A 67 -7.46 -0.61 8.64
N THR A 68 -8.51 -0.93 9.39
CA THR A 68 -9.90 -0.61 9.03
C THR A 68 -10.09 0.89 8.75
N THR A 69 -9.35 1.78 9.42
CA THR A 69 -9.46 3.23 9.27
C THR A 69 -8.55 3.85 8.20
N LEU A 70 -7.78 3.04 7.47
CA LEU A 70 -6.99 3.51 6.34
C LEU A 70 -7.87 4.10 5.23
N THR A 71 -7.27 4.92 4.40
CA THR A 71 -7.95 5.48 3.22
C THR A 71 -8.39 4.37 2.26
N ASN A 72 -9.63 4.41 1.83
CA ASN A 72 -10.23 3.47 0.87
C ASN A 72 -10.19 1.99 1.30
N VAL A 73 -10.38 1.74 2.61
CA VAL A 73 -10.50 0.39 3.17
C VAL A 73 -11.95 0.11 3.56
N ASN A 74 -12.49 0.77 4.58
CA ASN A 74 -13.82 0.45 5.09
C ASN A 74 -14.74 1.67 5.09
N PHE A 75 -15.84 1.55 4.34
CA PHE A 75 -16.92 2.52 4.26
C PHE A 75 -18.24 1.96 4.80
N ASP A 76 -18.22 0.76 5.40
CA ASP A 76 -19.38 0.14 6.01
C ASP A 76 -19.50 0.60 7.47
N ASN A 77 -20.49 1.44 7.73
CA ASN A 77 -20.71 2.00 9.05
C ASN A 77 -21.08 0.95 10.10
N GLU A 78 -21.78 -0.11 9.71
CA GLU A 78 -22.17 -1.19 10.64
C GLU A 78 -20.98 -2.06 10.99
N ALA A 79 -20.14 -2.38 10.00
CA ALA A 79 -18.89 -3.10 10.23
C ALA A 79 -17.94 -2.32 11.16
N ILE A 80 -17.83 -0.99 10.99
CA ILE A 80 -17.00 -0.14 11.87
C ILE A 80 -17.59 -0.11 13.30
N ARG A 81 -18.91 -0.01 13.47
CA ARG A 81 -19.55 -0.08 14.80
C ARG A 81 -19.32 -1.42 15.47
N ALA A 82 -19.56 -2.51 14.75
CA ALA A 82 -19.32 -3.86 15.29
C ALA A 82 -17.86 -4.06 15.70
N PHE A 83 -16.92 -3.51 14.94
CA PHE A 83 -15.51 -3.53 15.33
C PHE A 83 -15.25 -2.69 16.59
N THR A 84 -15.83 -1.51 16.69
CA THR A 84 -15.73 -0.64 17.87
C THR A 84 -16.28 -1.32 19.12
N GLU A 85 -17.43 -2.00 19.01
CA GLU A 85 -18.01 -2.79 20.11
C GLU A 85 -17.08 -3.91 20.59
N ARG A 86 -16.37 -4.58 19.67
CA ARG A 86 -15.36 -5.58 20.04
C ARG A 86 -14.21 -4.96 20.84
N VAL A 87 -13.74 -3.76 20.45
CA VAL A 87 -12.71 -3.03 21.21
C VAL A 87 -13.23 -2.65 22.60
N GLU A 88 -14.47 -2.16 22.71
CA GLU A 88 -15.10 -1.81 23.99
C GLU A 88 -15.29 -3.03 24.89
N GLN A 89 -15.70 -4.18 24.35
CA GLN A 89 -15.77 -5.43 25.08
C GLN A 89 -14.40 -5.85 25.63
N GLN A 90 -13.34 -5.67 24.85
CA GLN A 90 -11.99 -5.97 25.31
C GLN A 90 -11.53 -5.01 26.42
N LEU A 91 -11.82 -3.71 26.29
CA LEU A 91 -11.61 -2.73 27.36
C LEU A 91 -12.30 -3.16 28.67
N HIS A 92 -13.57 -3.53 28.60
CA HIS A 92 -14.33 -4.00 29.78
C HIS A 92 -13.73 -5.28 30.40
N ARG A 93 -13.31 -6.26 29.59
CA ARG A 93 -12.65 -7.48 30.08
C ARG A 93 -11.37 -7.19 30.86
N MET A 94 -10.67 -6.13 30.48
CA MET A 94 -9.44 -5.67 31.14
C MET A 94 -9.71 -4.69 32.31
N GLY A 95 -10.99 -4.45 32.67
CA GLY A 95 -11.37 -3.56 33.77
C GLY A 95 -11.37 -2.06 33.43
N GLY A 96 -11.24 -1.72 32.15
CA GLY A 96 -11.30 -0.35 31.65
C GLY A 96 -12.69 0.04 31.14
N PHE A 97 -12.85 1.31 30.84
CA PHE A 97 -14.06 1.87 30.23
C PHE A 97 -13.69 2.76 29.05
N ALA A 98 -14.51 2.71 27.99
CA ALA A 98 -14.46 3.72 26.95
C ALA A 98 -15.15 4.99 27.50
N ALA A 99 -14.41 6.06 27.73
CA ALA A 99 -15.02 7.36 28.01
C ALA A 99 -15.77 7.82 26.75
N GLY A 100 -16.92 8.46 26.92
CA GLY A 100 -17.65 9.13 25.83
C GLY A 100 -16.93 10.39 25.38
N GLU A 101 -15.73 10.23 24.85
CA GLU A 101 -14.83 11.31 24.49
C GLU A 101 -15.12 11.81 23.06
N ASP A 102 -15.09 13.13 22.88
CA ASP A 102 -15.12 13.74 21.56
C ASP A 102 -13.79 13.43 20.83
N PRO A 103 -13.79 12.68 19.72
CA PRO A 103 -12.57 12.35 18.99
C PRO A 103 -11.91 13.58 18.33
N GLY A 104 -12.55 14.74 18.34
CA GLY A 104 -12.04 15.98 17.75
C GLY A 104 -10.68 16.41 18.28
N TRP A 105 -10.28 15.99 19.49
CA TRP A 105 -8.96 16.28 20.04
C TRP A 105 -7.79 15.76 19.17
N LEU A 106 -8.01 14.71 18.38
CA LEU A 106 -7.00 14.19 17.45
C LEU A 106 -6.47 15.25 16.49
N TRP A 107 -7.34 16.18 16.11
CA TRP A 107 -7.11 17.19 15.09
C TRP A 107 -7.00 18.61 15.64
N GLN A 108 -7.01 18.77 16.97
CA GLN A 108 -6.97 20.06 17.64
C GLN A 108 -5.66 20.24 18.40
N GLY A 109 -5.22 21.49 18.53
CA GLY A 109 -4.02 21.87 19.25
C GLY A 109 -3.13 22.81 18.45
N GLU A 110 -1.92 22.94 18.90
CA GLU A 110 -0.87 23.70 18.27
C GLU A 110 -0.48 23.04 16.93
N THR A 111 -0.26 23.85 15.90
CA THR A 111 -0.15 23.37 14.48
C THR A 111 0.92 22.31 14.30
N ASP A 112 2.12 22.53 14.85
CA ASP A 112 3.24 21.57 14.70
C ASP A 112 2.97 20.29 15.50
N THR A 113 2.36 20.38 16.68
CA THR A 113 1.95 19.22 17.47
C THR A 113 0.90 18.38 16.73
N VAL A 114 -0.13 19.01 16.15
CA VAL A 114 -1.14 18.31 15.34
C VAL A 114 -0.48 17.63 14.13
N SER A 115 0.44 18.31 13.45
CA SER A 115 1.19 17.79 12.32
C SER A 115 1.99 16.53 12.69
N LEU A 116 2.78 16.60 13.76
CA LEU A 116 3.66 15.49 14.18
C LEU A 116 2.86 14.32 14.74
N ARG A 117 1.82 14.59 15.56
CA ARG A 117 0.86 13.58 16.04
C ARG A 117 0.16 12.86 14.89
N SER A 118 -0.30 13.61 13.89
CA SER A 118 -0.94 13.03 12.69
C SER A 118 0.03 12.20 11.88
N THR A 119 1.29 12.65 11.75
CA THR A 119 2.35 11.92 11.06
C THR A 119 2.59 10.56 11.73
N LEU A 120 2.70 10.51 13.05
CA LEU A 120 2.85 9.26 13.79
C LEU A 120 1.61 8.37 13.66
N LEU A 121 0.40 8.91 13.84
CA LEU A 121 -0.86 8.15 13.70
C LEU A 121 -0.98 7.54 12.30
N PHE A 122 -0.70 8.31 11.25
CA PHE A 122 -0.79 7.81 9.89
C PHE A 122 0.31 6.81 9.57
N GLY A 123 1.49 6.98 10.14
CA GLY A 123 2.53 5.96 10.14
C GLY A 123 2.04 4.64 10.76
N LEU A 124 1.49 4.69 11.97
CA LEU A 124 0.95 3.52 12.68
C LEU A 124 -0.16 2.82 11.88
N LYS A 125 -1.07 3.58 11.26
CA LYS A 125 -2.08 2.99 10.36
C LYS A 125 -1.43 2.24 9.19
N GLY A 126 -0.38 2.80 8.58
CA GLY A 126 0.37 2.14 7.50
C GLY A 126 1.05 0.86 7.98
N MET A 127 1.77 0.90 9.11
CA MET A 127 2.42 -0.26 9.72
C MET A 127 1.41 -1.37 10.07
N ALA A 128 0.21 -0.98 10.51
CA ALA A 128 -0.85 -1.92 10.84
C ALA A 128 -1.27 -2.79 9.65
N ALA A 129 -1.29 -2.23 8.43
CA ALA A 129 -1.57 -3.00 7.23
C ALA A 129 -0.48 -4.05 6.95
N TYR A 130 0.80 -3.71 7.13
CA TYR A 130 1.90 -4.68 7.01
C TYR A 130 1.82 -5.79 8.05
N ALA A 131 1.63 -5.41 9.32
CA ALA A 131 1.50 -6.35 10.43
C ALA A 131 0.31 -7.29 10.24
N HIS A 132 -0.85 -6.77 9.80
CA HIS A 132 -2.04 -7.57 9.48
C HIS A 132 -1.73 -8.71 8.50
N HIS A 133 -1.05 -8.42 7.39
CA HIS A 133 -0.70 -9.43 6.39
C HIS A 133 0.30 -10.45 6.94
N ALA A 134 1.30 -10.03 7.70
CA ALA A 134 2.25 -10.94 8.35
C ALA A 134 1.52 -11.86 9.34
N MET A 135 0.65 -11.31 10.18
CA MET A 135 -0.16 -12.06 11.15
C MET A 135 -1.11 -13.06 10.46
N ASN A 136 -1.66 -12.74 9.28
CA ASN A 136 -2.49 -13.68 8.49
C ASN A 136 -1.71 -14.92 8.06
N LEU A 137 -0.40 -14.79 7.91
CA LEU A 137 0.52 -15.89 7.59
C LEU A 137 1.15 -16.53 8.83
N GLY A 138 0.79 -16.07 10.05
CA GLY A 138 1.30 -16.60 11.31
C GLY A 138 2.63 -16.00 11.77
N TYR A 139 3.06 -14.88 11.18
CA TYR A 139 4.32 -14.21 11.53
C TYR A 139 4.04 -12.99 12.41
N GLU A 140 4.75 -12.92 13.53
CA GLU A 140 4.70 -11.82 14.51
C GLU A 140 6.12 -11.53 15.02
N GLU A 141 6.38 -10.27 15.35
CA GLU A 141 7.62 -9.83 15.97
C GLU A 141 7.30 -8.98 17.21
N ALA A 142 7.99 -9.25 18.32
CA ALA A 142 7.69 -8.66 19.61
C ALA A 142 7.88 -7.15 19.62
N GLU A 143 8.92 -6.62 18.98
CA GLU A 143 9.21 -5.20 18.90
C GLU A 143 8.15 -4.45 18.09
N VAL A 144 7.75 -5.01 16.94
CA VAL A 144 6.66 -4.47 16.12
C VAL A 144 5.34 -4.45 16.90
N SER A 145 5.04 -5.54 17.60
CA SER A 145 3.84 -5.67 18.44
C SER A 145 3.82 -4.64 19.58
N ALA A 146 4.93 -4.49 20.30
CA ALA A 146 5.07 -3.53 21.40
C ALA A 146 4.91 -2.08 20.91
N TRP A 147 5.34 -1.80 19.69
CA TRP A 147 5.26 -0.44 19.16
C TRP A 147 3.83 0.05 18.88
N PHE A 148 2.86 -0.85 18.63
CA PHE A 148 1.45 -0.44 18.56
C PHE A 148 0.98 0.17 19.89
N TYR A 149 1.35 -0.43 21.01
CA TYR A 149 0.99 0.09 22.34
C TYR A 149 1.72 1.41 22.62
N LYS A 150 3.04 1.43 22.49
CA LYS A 150 3.87 2.63 22.68
C LYS A 150 3.40 3.78 21.80
N GLY A 151 3.25 3.54 20.50
CA GLY A 151 2.91 4.58 19.53
C GLY A 151 1.51 5.14 19.74
N LEU A 152 0.50 4.29 20.01
CA LEU A 152 -0.86 4.75 20.30
C LEU A 152 -0.94 5.54 21.61
N THR A 153 -0.25 5.08 22.66
CA THR A 153 -0.21 5.78 23.96
C THR A 153 0.47 7.15 23.83
N ALA A 154 1.54 7.24 23.04
CA ALA A 154 2.26 8.50 22.81
C ALA A 154 1.38 9.58 22.14
N LEU A 155 0.37 9.20 21.33
CA LEU A 155 -0.52 10.18 20.68
C LEU A 155 -1.28 11.06 21.68
N ARG A 156 -1.45 10.60 22.91
CA ARG A 156 -2.22 11.29 23.95
C ARG A 156 -1.34 12.04 24.95
N GLN A 157 -0.05 11.78 24.92
CA GLN A 157 0.93 12.42 25.79
C GLN A 157 1.39 13.77 25.24
N GLU A 158 1.80 14.65 26.13
CA GLU A 158 2.43 15.90 25.74
C GLU A 158 3.91 15.64 25.42
N HIS A 159 4.35 16.11 24.27
CA HIS A 159 5.73 16.00 23.80
C HIS A 159 6.20 17.33 23.22
N SER A 160 7.47 17.65 23.42
CA SER A 160 8.13 18.70 22.65
C SER A 160 8.28 18.29 21.18
N VAL A 161 8.59 19.23 20.31
CA VAL A 161 8.84 18.96 18.89
C VAL A 161 9.98 17.94 18.72
N GLU A 162 11.05 18.08 19.50
CA GLU A 162 12.21 17.20 19.49
C GLU A 162 11.83 15.76 19.90
N GLU A 163 10.99 15.60 20.92
CA GLU A 163 10.50 14.29 21.37
C GLU A 163 9.59 13.64 20.32
N TRP A 164 8.69 14.41 19.69
CA TRP A 164 7.89 13.93 18.56
C TRP A 164 8.76 13.45 17.41
N LEU A 165 9.78 14.22 17.02
CA LEU A 165 10.70 13.83 15.95
C LEU A 165 11.46 12.55 16.30
N ALA A 166 11.92 12.42 17.55
CA ALA A 166 12.61 11.21 18.01
C ALA A 166 11.68 9.98 17.95
N LEU A 167 10.42 10.11 18.39
CA LEU A 167 9.42 9.05 18.30
C LEU A 167 9.12 8.64 16.84
N ILE A 168 8.99 9.61 15.94
CA ILE A 168 8.76 9.37 14.52
C ILE A 168 9.95 8.66 13.87
N MET A 169 11.18 9.02 14.24
CA MET A 169 12.38 8.35 13.72
C MET A 169 12.52 6.93 14.26
N GLU A 170 12.24 6.70 15.53
CA GLU A 170 12.18 5.35 16.11
C GLU A 170 11.08 4.51 15.44
N PHE A 171 9.88 5.08 15.26
CA PHE A 171 8.81 4.46 14.51
C PHE A 171 9.27 4.01 13.11
N GLY A 172 9.99 4.89 12.40
CA GLY A 172 10.49 4.58 11.06
C GLY A 172 11.40 3.34 11.02
N GLN A 173 12.24 3.16 12.06
CA GLN A 173 13.09 1.96 12.21
C GLN A 173 12.25 0.70 12.46
N VAL A 174 11.29 0.77 13.37
CA VAL A 174 10.42 -0.38 13.68
C VAL A 174 9.49 -0.71 12.50
N ASN A 175 8.99 0.30 11.78
CA ASN A 175 8.23 0.03 10.57
C ASN A 175 9.09 -0.66 9.49
N PHE A 176 10.38 -0.34 9.38
CA PHE A 176 11.28 -1.07 8.48
C PHE A 176 11.41 -2.55 8.89
N GLN A 177 11.48 -2.86 10.19
CA GLN A 177 11.42 -4.24 10.69
C GLN A 177 10.08 -4.91 10.36
N CYS A 178 8.95 -4.19 10.52
CA CYS A 178 7.64 -4.71 10.14
C CYS A 178 7.53 -5.02 8.63
N MET A 179 8.13 -4.17 7.77
CA MET A 179 8.23 -4.44 6.33
C MET A 179 9.09 -5.68 6.05
N ALA A 180 10.19 -5.87 6.77
CA ALA A 180 11.04 -7.06 6.69
C ALA A 180 10.30 -8.33 7.12
N LEU A 181 9.50 -8.23 8.20
CA LEU A 181 8.67 -9.32 8.69
C LEU A 181 7.65 -9.77 7.63
N LEU A 182 6.99 -8.85 6.95
CA LEU A 182 6.04 -9.19 5.88
C LEU A 182 6.74 -9.79 4.67
N ASP A 183 7.90 -9.27 4.26
CA ASP A 183 8.71 -9.85 3.17
C ASP A 183 9.09 -11.31 3.51
N CYS A 184 9.55 -11.56 4.73
CA CYS A 184 9.84 -12.90 5.23
C CYS A 184 8.60 -13.80 5.18
N ALA A 185 7.48 -13.34 5.72
CA ALA A 185 6.22 -14.08 5.73
C ALA A 185 5.76 -14.48 4.32
N ASN A 186 5.79 -13.54 3.37
CA ASN A 186 5.40 -13.78 1.98
C ASN A 186 6.38 -14.73 1.29
N THR A 187 7.69 -14.51 1.43
CA THR A 187 8.70 -15.29 0.69
C THR A 187 8.88 -16.69 1.25
N GLU A 188 8.72 -16.92 2.54
CA GLU A 188 8.73 -18.27 3.14
C GLU A 188 7.46 -19.04 2.78
N THR A 189 6.30 -18.36 2.72
CA THR A 189 5.02 -19.02 2.41
C THR A 189 4.85 -19.32 0.92
N PHE A 190 5.18 -18.35 0.05
CA PHE A 190 4.88 -18.44 -1.39
C PHE A 190 6.12 -18.61 -2.26
N GLY A 191 7.32 -18.58 -1.67
CA GLY A 191 8.61 -18.60 -2.36
C GLY A 191 9.03 -17.20 -2.84
N HIS A 192 10.32 -17.03 -3.09
CA HIS A 192 10.84 -15.75 -3.61
C HIS A 192 10.28 -15.47 -5.01
N PRO A 193 9.79 -14.24 -5.27
CA PRO A 193 9.33 -13.85 -6.59
C PRO A 193 10.40 -14.05 -7.67
N VAL A 194 9.95 -14.47 -8.84
CA VAL A 194 10.79 -14.64 -10.02
C VAL A 194 10.25 -13.80 -11.17
N PRO A 195 11.11 -13.21 -12.03
CA PRO A 195 10.67 -12.44 -13.18
C PRO A 195 9.67 -13.21 -14.03
N THR A 196 8.49 -12.62 -14.22
CA THR A 196 7.36 -13.26 -14.87
C THR A 196 6.64 -12.27 -15.78
N ARG A 197 6.39 -12.68 -17.02
CA ARG A 197 5.57 -11.95 -17.97
C ARG A 197 4.10 -12.29 -17.75
N VAL A 198 3.25 -11.29 -17.69
CA VAL A 198 1.82 -11.41 -17.39
C VAL A 198 1.03 -10.77 -18.51
N ASN A 199 0.14 -11.55 -19.13
CA ASN A 199 -0.73 -11.10 -20.20
C ASN A 199 -1.90 -10.26 -19.64
N THR A 200 -2.31 -9.25 -20.37
CA THR A 200 -3.51 -8.44 -20.07
C THR A 200 -4.77 -8.91 -20.78
N ASP A 201 -4.66 -9.80 -21.78
CA ASP A 201 -5.82 -10.34 -22.48
C ASP A 201 -6.67 -11.24 -21.58
N ILE A 202 -7.99 -11.17 -21.75
CA ILE A 202 -8.95 -11.96 -20.97
C ILE A 202 -9.50 -13.09 -21.85
N LYS A 203 -9.33 -14.31 -21.40
CA LYS A 203 -9.85 -15.49 -22.10
C LYS A 203 -11.36 -15.56 -21.97
N ARG A 204 -12.02 -16.09 -22.98
CA ARG A 204 -13.45 -16.42 -22.94
C ARG A 204 -13.78 -17.36 -21.79
N GLY A 205 -15.02 -17.32 -21.32
CA GLY A 205 -15.54 -18.18 -20.26
C GLY A 205 -15.51 -17.50 -18.88
N PRO A 206 -15.96 -18.20 -17.85
CA PRO A 206 -16.13 -17.63 -16.53
C PRO A 206 -14.80 -17.22 -15.91
N PHE A 207 -14.80 -16.07 -15.24
CA PHE A 207 -13.60 -15.58 -14.56
C PHE A 207 -13.95 -14.77 -13.30
N ILE A 208 -12.95 -14.57 -12.47
CA ILE A 208 -12.99 -13.75 -11.25
C ILE A 208 -11.85 -12.74 -11.32
N VAL A 209 -12.10 -11.50 -10.91
CA VAL A 209 -11.07 -10.47 -10.74
C VAL A 209 -10.76 -10.31 -9.25
N VAL A 210 -9.48 -10.33 -8.89
CA VAL A 210 -9.03 -10.17 -7.50
C VAL A 210 -8.19 -8.91 -7.37
N SER A 211 -8.64 -7.97 -6.54
CA SER A 211 -7.97 -6.71 -6.25
C SER A 211 -7.56 -6.63 -4.79
N GLY A 212 -6.53 -5.83 -4.49
CA GLY A 212 -5.99 -5.67 -3.15
C GLY A 212 -4.59 -6.26 -3.02
N HIS A 213 -4.22 -6.69 -1.81
CA HIS A 213 -2.83 -7.04 -1.49
C HIS A 213 -2.67 -8.44 -0.88
N ASP A 214 -3.74 -9.04 -0.33
CA ASP A 214 -3.64 -10.25 0.48
C ASP A 214 -3.38 -11.50 -0.39
N LEU A 215 -2.15 -12.02 -0.31
CA LEU A 215 -1.73 -13.20 -1.08
C LEU A 215 -2.34 -14.48 -0.53
N GLU A 216 -2.66 -14.55 0.77
CA GLU A 216 -3.32 -15.70 1.37
C GLU A 216 -4.75 -15.84 0.90
N ASP A 217 -5.48 -14.74 0.78
CA ASP A 217 -6.83 -14.73 0.21
C ASP A 217 -6.81 -15.21 -1.25
N LEU A 218 -5.84 -14.74 -2.03
CA LEU A 218 -5.67 -15.22 -3.40
C LEU A 218 -5.35 -16.72 -3.44
N ARG A 219 -4.47 -17.23 -2.55
CA ARG A 219 -4.14 -18.65 -2.47
C ARG A 219 -5.38 -19.49 -2.18
N GLN A 220 -6.17 -19.10 -1.18
CA GLN A 220 -7.40 -19.81 -0.82
C GLN A 220 -8.43 -19.81 -1.97
N LEU A 221 -8.56 -18.69 -2.70
CA LEU A 221 -9.41 -18.61 -3.88
C LEU A 221 -8.90 -19.52 -5.01
N LEU A 222 -7.59 -19.52 -5.27
CA LEU A 222 -7.00 -20.39 -6.29
C LEU A 222 -7.17 -21.87 -5.96
N GLU A 223 -7.09 -22.25 -4.69
CA GLU A 223 -7.38 -23.63 -4.26
C GLU A 223 -8.83 -24.02 -4.52
N GLN A 224 -9.79 -23.14 -4.19
CA GLN A 224 -11.22 -23.40 -4.35
C GLN A 224 -11.69 -23.32 -5.81
N THR A 225 -10.98 -22.61 -6.68
CA THR A 225 -11.28 -22.55 -8.12
C THR A 225 -10.59 -23.63 -8.95
N ALA A 226 -9.72 -24.44 -8.36
CA ALA A 226 -9.01 -25.50 -9.06
C ALA A 226 -9.99 -26.51 -9.69
N GLY A 227 -9.86 -26.76 -11.01
CA GLY A 227 -10.71 -27.70 -11.76
C GLY A 227 -12.13 -27.21 -12.08
N THR A 228 -12.51 -25.98 -11.71
CA THR A 228 -13.85 -25.43 -11.99
C THR A 228 -14.01 -24.84 -13.39
N GLY A 229 -12.92 -24.66 -14.14
CA GLY A 229 -12.91 -23.96 -15.43
C GLY A 229 -12.94 -22.42 -15.33
N ILE A 230 -12.90 -21.88 -14.13
CA ILE A 230 -12.84 -20.43 -13.90
C ILE A 230 -11.41 -19.94 -14.01
N ASN A 231 -11.19 -18.86 -14.76
CA ASN A 231 -9.93 -18.12 -14.75
C ASN A 231 -9.93 -17.05 -13.65
N VAL A 232 -8.78 -16.85 -13.01
CA VAL A 232 -8.57 -15.79 -12.01
C VAL A 232 -7.61 -14.76 -12.59
N TYR A 233 -8.02 -13.50 -12.56
CA TYR A 233 -7.22 -12.36 -13.01
C TYR A 233 -6.90 -11.47 -11.82
N THR A 234 -5.64 -11.08 -11.72
CA THR A 234 -5.23 -10.06 -10.76
C THR A 234 -5.64 -8.66 -11.24
N HIS A 235 -5.81 -7.74 -10.31
CA HIS A 235 -6.02 -6.33 -10.58
C HIS A 235 -5.19 -5.49 -9.61
N CYS A 236 -4.66 -4.37 -10.07
CA CYS A 236 -3.98 -3.39 -9.23
C CYS A 236 -2.78 -4.02 -8.48
N GLU A 237 -2.74 -3.91 -7.14
CA GLU A 237 -1.64 -4.42 -6.31
C GLU A 237 -1.54 -5.95 -6.25
N MET A 238 -2.50 -6.68 -6.81
CA MET A 238 -2.40 -8.13 -6.88
C MET A 238 -1.51 -8.63 -8.04
N LEU A 239 -1.14 -7.79 -9.02
CA LEU A 239 -0.27 -8.18 -10.14
C LEU A 239 1.02 -8.91 -9.72
N PRO A 240 1.76 -8.49 -8.68
CA PRO A 240 2.99 -9.16 -8.25
C PRO A 240 2.82 -10.61 -7.80
N ALA A 241 1.59 -11.05 -7.50
CA ALA A 241 1.29 -12.45 -7.16
C ALA A 241 1.77 -13.44 -8.24
N HIS A 242 1.78 -13.02 -9.51
CA HIS A 242 2.29 -13.82 -10.62
C HIS A 242 3.79 -14.12 -10.53
N GLY A 243 4.55 -13.35 -9.75
CA GLY A 243 5.96 -13.60 -9.49
C GLY A 243 6.22 -14.72 -8.49
N TYR A 244 5.30 -14.97 -7.57
CA TYR A 244 5.47 -15.94 -6.48
C TYR A 244 5.28 -17.39 -6.95
N PRO A 245 6.29 -18.28 -6.83
CA PRO A 245 6.18 -19.67 -7.28
C PRO A 245 5.01 -20.44 -6.67
N GLY A 246 4.69 -20.18 -5.38
CA GLY A 246 3.57 -20.81 -4.66
C GLY A 246 2.20 -20.45 -5.20
N LEU A 247 2.08 -19.31 -5.91
CA LEU A 247 0.83 -18.84 -6.52
C LEU A 247 0.78 -19.11 -8.03
N LYS A 248 1.85 -18.82 -8.75
CA LYS A 248 1.89 -19.03 -10.21
C LYS A 248 1.81 -20.52 -10.63
N LYS A 249 1.95 -21.47 -9.71
CA LYS A 249 1.74 -22.89 -9.98
C LYS A 249 0.28 -23.23 -10.35
N TYR A 250 -0.67 -22.37 -10.02
CA TYR A 250 -2.09 -22.57 -10.35
C TYR A 250 -2.37 -22.09 -11.77
N PRO A 251 -2.73 -23.00 -12.72
CA PRO A 251 -2.87 -22.64 -14.12
C PRO A 251 -4.03 -21.69 -14.41
N GLN A 252 -5.02 -21.62 -13.52
CA GLN A 252 -6.13 -20.69 -13.62
C GLN A 252 -5.78 -19.26 -13.20
N LEU A 253 -4.61 -18.99 -12.61
CA LEU A 253 -4.08 -17.63 -12.44
C LEU A 253 -3.61 -17.12 -13.82
N ALA A 254 -4.55 -16.54 -14.59
CA ALA A 254 -4.44 -16.44 -16.04
C ALA A 254 -3.76 -15.17 -16.55
N GLY A 255 -3.85 -14.06 -15.82
CA GLY A 255 -3.32 -12.77 -16.24
C GLY A 255 -3.76 -11.63 -15.34
N ASN A 256 -3.57 -10.39 -15.82
CA ASN A 256 -3.97 -9.18 -15.11
C ASN A 256 -5.10 -8.47 -15.83
N PHE A 257 -6.14 -8.10 -15.10
CA PHE A 257 -7.29 -7.34 -15.58
C PHE A 257 -7.11 -5.86 -15.23
N GLY A 258 -7.23 -4.99 -16.21
CA GLY A 258 -7.21 -3.55 -15.98
C GLY A 258 -5.87 -3.01 -15.46
N THR A 259 -5.94 -1.91 -14.74
CA THR A 259 -4.78 -1.13 -14.29
C THR A 259 -4.81 -0.86 -12.78
N ALA A 260 -4.64 0.41 -12.36
CA ALA A 260 -4.57 0.78 -10.96
C ALA A 260 -5.95 1.15 -10.38
N TRP A 261 -6.01 1.28 -9.05
CA TRP A 261 -7.23 1.52 -8.27
C TRP A 261 -8.08 2.70 -8.77
N GLN A 262 -7.48 3.76 -9.28
CA GLN A 262 -8.20 4.93 -9.77
C GLN A 262 -9.04 4.68 -11.04
N SER A 263 -8.81 3.57 -11.72
CA SER A 263 -9.54 3.19 -12.95
C SER A 263 -10.70 2.25 -12.69
N GLN A 264 -10.88 1.72 -11.48
CA GLN A 264 -11.86 0.68 -11.12
C GLN A 264 -13.26 0.97 -11.64
N GLN A 265 -13.78 2.19 -11.43
CA GLN A 265 -15.14 2.54 -11.81
C GLN A 265 -15.41 2.48 -13.32
N ARG A 266 -14.37 2.61 -14.14
CA ARG A 266 -14.43 2.47 -15.58
C ARG A 266 -14.18 1.02 -16.01
N GLU A 267 -13.17 0.39 -15.41
CA GLU A 267 -12.70 -0.94 -15.78
C GLU A 267 -13.70 -2.04 -15.41
N PHE A 268 -14.42 -1.86 -14.28
CA PHE A 268 -15.43 -2.83 -13.84
C PHE A 268 -16.84 -2.53 -14.35
N GLU A 269 -17.01 -1.47 -15.15
CA GLU A 269 -18.32 -1.15 -15.70
C GLU A 269 -18.83 -2.29 -16.61
N ASN A 270 -20.00 -2.85 -16.26
CA ASN A 270 -20.63 -3.97 -16.97
C ASN A 270 -19.76 -5.25 -17.11
N ILE A 271 -18.74 -5.41 -16.26
CA ILE A 271 -17.92 -6.62 -16.27
C ILE A 271 -18.78 -7.89 -16.07
N PRO A 272 -18.65 -8.93 -16.93
CA PRO A 272 -19.42 -10.19 -16.77
C PRO A 272 -18.73 -11.14 -15.79
N ALA A 273 -18.24 -10.65 -14.67
CA ALA A 273 -17.51 -11.41 -13.66
C ALA A 273 -17.65 -10.77 -12.28
N PRO A 274 -17.57 -11.54 -11.20
CA PRO A 274 -17.45 -11.00 -9.87
C PRO A 274 -16.03 -10.47 -9.60
N VAL A 275 -15.97 -9.48 -8.71
CA VAL A 275 -14.74 -8.83 -8.27
C VAL A 275 -14.57 -9.02 -6.75
N LEU A 276 -13.43 -9.54 -6.31
CA LEU A 276 -13.07 -9.69 -4.91
C LEU A 276 -12.07 -8.60 -4.50
N PHE A 277 -12.42 -7.83 -3.49
CA PHE A 277 -11.50 -6.93 -2.81
C PHE A 277 -10.99 -7.57 -1.53
N THR A 278 -9.70 -7.85 -1.49
CA THR A 278 -9.04 -8.44 -0.32
C THR A 278 -8.61 -7.38 0.67
N THR A 279 -8.25 -6.19 0.19
CA THR A 279 -7.85 -5.01 0.98
C THR A 279 -8.17 -3.72 0.22
N ASN A 280 -7.56 -2.60 0.63
CA ASN A 280 -7.59 -1.33 -0.12
C ASN A 280 -6.91 -1.50 -1.52
N CYS A 281 -7.10 -0.65 -2.47
CA CYS A 281 -7.91 0.57 -2.41
C CYS A 281 -9.28 0.29 -3.04
N LEU A 282 -10.35 0.34 -2.26
CA LEU A 282 -11.70 0.22 -2.77
C LEU A 282 -12.22 1.63 -3.15
N MET A 283 -12.65 1.81 -4.40
CA MET A 283 -13.45 2.97 -4.79
C MET A 283 -14.94 2.65 -4.64
N PRO A 284 -15.80 3.66 -4.31
CA PRO A 284 -17.24 3.45 -4.27
C PRO A 284 -17.75 2.76 -5.54
N PRO A 285 -18.32 1.53 -5.45
CA PRO A 285 -18.76 0.80 -6.63
C PRO A 285 -19.94 1.49 -7.31
N ARG A 286 -19.96 1.45 -8.65
CA ARG A 286 -21.12 1.91 -9.43
C ARG A 286 -22.20 0.84 -9.46
N SER A 287 -23.45 1.27 -9.61
CA SER A 287 -24.62 0.36 -9.71
C SER A 287 -24.51 -0.66 -10.85
N SER A 288 -23.74 -0.36 -11.90
CA SER A 288 -23.51 -1.25 -13.03
C SER A 288 -22.74 -2.54 -12.70
N TYR A 289 -22.07 -2.61 -11.52
CA TYR A 289 -21.30 -3.78 -11.08
C TYR A 289 -21.31 -4.04 -9.57
N ALA A 290 -21.96 -3.20 -8.76
CA ALA A 290 -21.95 -3.33 -7.29
C ALA A 290 -22.49 -4.69 -6.81
N ASP A 291 -23.46 -5.28 -7.53
CA ASP A 291 -24.05 -6.60 -7.25
C ASP A 291 -23.05 -7.76 -7.42
N ARG A 292 -21.89 -7.52 -8.02
CA ARG A 292 -20.81 -8.49 -8.28
C ARG A 292 -19.56 -8.24 -7.46
N VAL A 293 -19.58 -7.24 -6.57
CA VAL A 293 -18.45 -6.92 -5.71
C VAL A 293 -18.56 -7.65 -4.39
N TYR A 294 -17.47 -8.30 -4.03
CA TYR A 294 -17.27 -8.95 -2.74
C TYR A 294 -16.09 -8.33 -2.01
N THR A 295 -16.20 -8.27 -0.70
CA THR A 295 -15.14 -7.80 0.19
C THR A 295 -14.78 -8.90 1.18
N THR A 296 -13.58 -8.82 1.75
CA THR A 296 -13.15 -9.71 2.83
C THR A 296 -12.22 -8.98 3.80
N SER A 297 -11.83 -9.63 4.92
CA SER A 297 -10.93 -9.06 5.91
C SER A 297 -11.48 -7.75 6.52
N VAL A 298 -10.70 -6.69 6.52
CA VAL A 298 -11.07 -5.37 7.08
C VAL A 298 -11.69 -4.43 6.05
N VAL A 299 -11.74 -4.84 4.77
CA VAL A 299 -12.33 -4.01 3.72
C VAL A 299 -13.84 -4.17 3.68
N GLY A 300 -14.57 -3.07 3.54
CA GLY A 300 -16.02 -3.08 3.53
C GLY A 300 -16.62 -1.86 2.84
N TYR A 301 -17.82 -2.03 2.33
CA TYR A 301 -18.64 -0.96 1.78
C TYR A 301 -20.11 -1.31 1.99
N GLU A 302 -20.93 -0.35 2.37
CA GLU A 302 -22.35 -0.55 2.65
C GLU A 302 -23.07 -1.23 1.48
N GLY A 303 -23.79 -2.31 1.78
CA GLY A 303 -24.55 -3.09 0.80
C GLY A 303 -23.76 -4.09 -0.03
N LEU A 304 -22.45 -4.19 0.11
CA LEU A 304 -21.65 -5.21 -0.56
C LEU A 304 -21.67 -6.54 0.22
N ARG A 305 -21.45 -7.63 -0.50
CA ARG A 305 -21.32 -8.96 0.10
C ARG A 305 -19.93 -9.10 0.73
N HIS A 306 -19.91 -9.41 2.03
CA HIS A 306 -18.67 -9.63 2.77
C HIS A 306 -18.44 -11.12 3.03
N ILE A 307 -17.23 -11.60 2.79
CA ILE A 307 -16.79 -12.98 3.06
C ILE A 307 -15.88 -12.94 4.28
N GLY A 308 -16.42 -13.36 5.43
CA GLY A 308 -15.66 -13.50 6.67
C GLY A 308 -14.79 -14.75 6.69
N ALA A 309 -13.82 -14.76 7.60
CA ALA A 309 -13.03 -15.95 7.91
C ALA A 309 -13.66 -16.73 9.07
N ASP A 310 -13.48 -18.05 9.07
CA ASP A 310 -13.76 -18.89 10.23
C ASP A 310 -12.65 -18.75 11.32
N ASP A 311 -12.82 -19.45 12.44
CA ASP A 311 -11.86 -19.43 13.56
C ASP A 311 -10.44 -19.94 13.18
N GLN A 312 -10.30 -20.57 12.01
CA GLN A 312 -9.02 -21.05 11.48
C GLN A 312 -8.47 -20.15 10.36
N GLY A 313 -9.08 -19.00 10.13
CA GLY A 313 -8.71 -18.05 9.08
C GLY A 313 -9.12 -18.48 7.67
N ARG A 314 -9.94 -19.52 7.51
CA ARG A 314 -10.42 -20.01 6.21
C ARG A 314 -11.65 -19.23 5.76
N LYS A 315 -11.69 -18.91 4.47
CA LYS A 315 -12.77 -18.17 3.83
C LYS A 315 -13.50 -19.06 2.82
N ASP A 316 -14.81 -19.00 2.82
CA ASP A 316 -15.65 -19.72 1.83
C ASP A 316 -15.95 -18.82 0.65
N PHE A 317 -15.26 -19.02 -0.46
CA PHE A 317 -15.46 -18.31 -1.70
C PHE A 317 -16.54 -18.93 -2.61
N SER A 318 -17.29 -19.93 -2.15
CA SER A 318 -18.36 -20.59 -2.94
C SER A 318 -19.40 -19.61 -3.50
N PRO A 319 -19.84 -18.55 -2.79
CA PRO A 319 -20.77 -17.57 -3.37
C PRO A 319 -20.19 -16.82 -4.57
N LEU A 320 -18.92 -16.44 -4.49
CA LEU A 320 -18.18 -15.76 -5.56
C LEU A 320 -18.00 -16.69 -6.78
N ILE A 321 -17.62 -17.95 -6.53
CA ILE A 321 -17.42 -18.98 -7.55
C ILE A 321 -18.73 -19.27 -8.30
N ARG A 322 -19.84 -19.44 -7.57
CA ARG A 322 -21.15 -19.65 -8.19
C ARG A 322 -21.55 -18.48 -9.10
N GLN A 323 -21.39 -17.25 -8.63
CA GLN A 323 -21.72 -16.08 -9.43
C GLN A 323 -20.85 -15.98 -10.69
N ALA A 324 -19.57 -16.35 -10.63
CA ALA A 324 -18.69 -16.39 -11.80
C ALA A 324 -19.20 -17.40 -12.86
N LEU A 325 -19.64 -18.57 -12.42
CA LEU A 325 -20.22 -19.60 -13.31
C LEU A 325 -21.57 -19.16 -13.90
N GLU A 326 -22.43 -18.52 -13.11
CA GLU A 326 -23.72 -18.00 -13.53
C GLU A 326 -23.59 -16.87 -14.57
N LEU A 327 -22.61 -15.98 -14.40
CA LEU A 327 -22.32 -14.88 -15.33
C LEU A 327 -21.68 -15.38 -16.63
N GLY A 328 -20.96 -16.52 -16.59
CA GLY A 328 -20.37 -17.16 -17.75
C GLY A 328 -19.17 -16.46 -18.39
N GLY A 329 -18.87 -15.23 -18.00
CA GLY A 329 -17.76 -14.45 -18.53
C GLY A 329 -17.99 -13.92 -19.95
N TYR A 330 -16.90 -13.64 -20.67
CA TYR A 330 -16.98 -13.20 -22.07
C TYR A 330 -17.18 -14.38 -23.01
N GLU A 331 -17.95 -14.18 -24.08
CA GLU A 331 -18.19 -15.20 -25.12
C GLU A 331 -16.96 -15.46 -26.01
N THR A 332 -16.11 -14.44 -26.16
CA THR A 332 -14.86 -14.48 -26.95
C THR A 332 -13.71 -13.90 -26.14
N ASP A 333 -12.48 -14.26 -26.52
CA ASP A 333 -11.28 -13.67 -25.94
C ASP A 333 -11.29 -12.15 -26.14
N GLN A 334 -10.92 -11.41 -25.10
CA GLN A 334 -10.83 -9.96 -25.14
C GLN A 334 -9.36 -9.53 -25.19
N SER A 335 -9.00 -8.75 -26.19
CA SER A 335 -7.69 -8.13 -26.25
C SER A 335 -7.70 -6.85 -25.43
N MET A 336 -6.91 -6.82 -24.35
CA MET A 336 -6.83 -5.70 -23.43
C MET A 336 -5.40 -5.15 -23.41
N SER A 337 -5.25 -3.86 -23.14
CA SER A 337 -3.96 -3.21 -23.06
C SER A 337 -3.84 -2.34 -21.82
N GLY A 338 -2.61 -2.07 -21.39
CA GLY A 338 -2.30 -1.02 -20.44
C GLY A 338 -2.56 0.38 -21.02
N ILE A 339 -2.29 1.41 -20.21
CA ILE A 339 -2.62 2.80 -20.58
C ILE A 339 -1.78 3.35 -21.75
N ASN A 340 -0.62 2.74 -22.02
CA ASN A 340 0.27 3.11 -23.14
C ASN A 340 0.13 2.16 -24.35
N GLY A 341 -0.82 1.21 -24.31
CA GLY A 341 -1.11 0.29 -25.39
C GLY A 341 -0.35 -1.04 -25.34
N GLY A 342 0.45 -1.30 -24.31
CA GLY A 342 1.13 -2.58 -24.13
C GLY A 342 0.19 -3.69 -23.67
N HIS A 343 0.40 -4.92 -24.18
CA HIS A 343 -0.41 -6.11 -23.84
C HIS A 343 0.29 -7.05 -22.87
N MET A 344 1.50 -6.72 -22.46
CA MET A 344 2.31 -7.56 -21.60
C MET A 344 2.92 -6.74 -20.48
N LEU A 345 2.72 -7.19 -19.26
CA LEU A 345 3.35 -6.65 -18.07
C LEU A 345 4.46 -7.59 -17.60
N THR A 346 5.42 -7.06 -16.85
CA THR A 346 6.46 -7.89 -16.24
C THR A 346 6.56 -7.54 -14.76
N THR A 347 6.60 -8.56 -13.91
CA THR A 347 6.73 -8.42 -12.44
C THR A 347 7.70 -9.46 -11.88
N GLY A 348 7.94 -9.43 -10.56
CA GLY A 348 8.76 -10.44 -9.87
C GLY A 348 10.24 -10.11 -9.75
N PHE A 349 10.62 -8.85 -9.93
CA PHE A 349 11.99 -8.36 -9.70
C PHE A 349 12.20 -7.93 -8.23
N ALA A 350 11.72 -8.73 -7.28
CA ALA A 350 12.01 -8.51 -5.86
C ALA A 350 13.51 -8.65 -5.55
N HIS A 351 13.93 -8.28 -4.34
CA HIS A 351 15.35 -8.20 -3.98
C HIS A 351 16.13 -9.48 -4.33
N ASN A 352 15.59 -10.66 -4.06
CA ASN A 352 16.28 -11.92 -4.37
C ASN A 352 16.55 -12.07 -5.88
N ALA A 353 15.61 -11.74 -6.74
CA ALA A 353 15.76 -11.82 -8.19
C ALA A 353 16.80 -10.81 -8.71
N VAL A 354 16.75 -9.57 -8.20
CA VAL A 354 17.70 -8.50 -8.59
C VAL A 354 19.10 -8.78 -8.05
N LEU A 355 19.23 -9.24 -6.79
CA LEU A 355 20.53 -9.54 -6.17
C LEU A 355 21.23 -10.75 -6.80
N ARG A 356 20.50 -11.71 -7.36
CA ARG A 356 21.11 -12.76 -8.20
C ARG A 356 21.77 -12.21 -9.45
N GLN A 357 21.30 -11.08 -9.97
CA GLN A 357 21.86 -10.36 -11.12
C GLN A 357 22.82 -9.24 -10.69
N ALA A 358 23.06 -9.05 -9.38
CA ALA A 358 23.92 -7.97 -8.88
C ALA A 358 25.30 -7.91 -9.52
N PRO A 359 26.04 -9.03 -9.78
CA PRO A 359 27.32 -8.95 -10.46
C PRO A 359 27.23 -8.29 -11.85
N GLN A 360 26.16 -8.57 -12.60
CA GLN A 360 25.94 -7.99 -13.93
C GLN A 360 25.54 -6.50 -13.84
N ILE A 361 24.69 -6.15 -12.87
CA ILE A 361 24.28 -4.75 -12.62
C ILE A 361 25.48 -3.92 -12.17
N ILE A 362 26.28 -4.42 -11.24
CA ILE A 362 27.50 -3.76 -10.74
C ILE A 362 28.51 -3.54 -11.87
N GLU A 363 28.72 -4.54 -12.73
CA GLU A 363 29.61 -4.41 -13.90
C GLU A 363 29.07 -3.40 -14.91
N ALA A 364 27.75 -3.40 -15.15
CA ALA A 364 27.13 -2.42 -16.03
C ALA A 364 27.25 -0.99 -15.48
N ILE A 365 27.19 -0.80 -14.16
CA ILE A 365 27.43 0.51 -13.54
C ILE A 365 28.91 0.90 -13.64
N ARG A 366 29.85 -0.02 -13.35
CA ARG A 366 31.30 0.24 -13.42
C ARG A 366 31.77 0.55 -14.84
N SER A 367 31.21 -0.11 -15.84
CA SER A 367 31.52 0.15 -17.25
C SER A 367 30.82 1.38 -17.83
N GLY A 368 29.92 2.03 -17.07
CA GLY A 368 29.13 3.16 -17.52
C GLY A 368 27.97 2.79 -18.47
N ALA A 369 27.66 1.51 -18.64
CA ALA A 369 26.49 1.05 -19.38
C ALA A 369 25.19 1.39 -18.64
N ILE A 370 25.22 1.43 -17.31
CA ILE A 370 24.17 1.99 -16.45
C ILE A 370 24.78 3.19 -15.73
N ARG A 371 24.29 4.38 -16.00
CA ARG A 371 24.74 5.61 -15.35
C ARG A 371 23.86 6.06 -14.23
N HIS A 372 22.58 5.70 -14.25
CA HIS A 372 21.63 6.09 -13.24
C HIS A 372 20.57 5.02 -12.99
N ILE A 373 20.07 5.00 -11.76
CA ILE A 373 18.94 4.16 -11.35
C ILE A 373 17.86 5.09 -10.79
N PHE A 374 16.64 4.94 -11.27
CA PHE A 374 15.49 5.61 -10.72
C PHE A 374 14.61 4.63 -9.97
N LEU A 375 14.18 4.97 -8.77
CA LEU A 375 13.08 4.29 -8.10
C LEU A 375 11.83 5.15 -8.31
N VAL A 376 11.00 4.79 -9.29
CA VAL A 376 9.77 5.51 -9.64
C VAL A 376 8.59 4.65 -9.19
N GLY A 377 7.87 5.05 -8.14
CA GLY A 377 6.80 4.22 -7.61
C GLY A 377 5.93 4.92 -6.59
N GLY A 378 5.03 4.13 -6.00
CA GLY A 378 4.06 4.60 -5.03
C GLY A 378 2.62 4.53 -5.54
N CYS A 379 1.71 5.29 -4.96
CA CYS A 379 0.28 5.08 -5.19
C CYS A 379 -0.28 5.88 -6.37
N ASP A 380 0.27 7.05 -6.66
CA ASP A 380 -0.26 8.10 -7.53
C ASP A 380 -1.76 8.38 -7.28
N GLY A 381 -2.29 9.45 -7.77
CA GLY A 381 -3.68 9.81 -7.45
C GLY A 381 -4.61 9.71 -8.65
N ALA A 382 -5.93 9.89 -8.39
CA ALA A 382 -7.01 9.72 -9.35
C ALA A 382 -7.32 10.98 -10.18
N HIS A 383 -6.66 12.11 -9.95
CA HIS A 383 -6.99 13.33 -10.69
C HIS A 383 -6.77 13.15 -12.20
N PRO A 384 -7.75 13.57 -13.05
CA PRO A 384 -7.59 13.53 -14.49
C PRO A 384 -6.38 14.35 -14.96
N GLY A 385 -5.75 13.90 -16.05
CA GLY A 385 -4.62 14.61 -16.66
C GLY A 385 -3.26 14.40 -15.97
N ARG A 386 -3.18 13.57 -14.95
CA ARG A 386 -1.91 13.19 -14.35
C ARG A 386 -1.13 12.25 -15.24
N ASN A 387 -0.01 12.72 -15.75
CA ASN A 387 0.91 11.95 -16.58
C ASN A 387 2.39 12.16 -16.19
N TYR A 388 2.65 12.85 -15.08
CA TYR A 388 4.02 13.17 -14.65
C TYR A 388 4.92 11.94 -14.68
N TYR A 389 4.52 10.84 -13.99
CA TYR A 389 5.35 9.64 -13.89
C TYR A 389 5.52 8.92 -15.24
N THR A 390 4.51 8.96 -16.10
CA THR A 390 4.62 8.43 -17.47
C THR A 390 5.67 9.20 -18.29
N GLU A 391 5.57 10.52 -18.29
CA GLU A 391 6.48 11.38 -19.06
C GLU A 391 7.89 11.40 -18.44
N PHE A 392 8.00 11.35 -17.11
CA PHE A 392 9.28 11.20 -16.42
C PHE A 392 10.00 9.92 -16.87
N VAL A 393 9.33 8.77 -16.82
CA VAL A 393 9.93 7.47 -17.18
C VAL A 393 10.26 7.42 -18.68
N LYS A 394 9.42 7.96 -19.56
CA LYS A 394 9.73 8.09 -20.99
C LYS A 394 10.94 8.99 -21.25
N GLY A 395 11.15 10.01 -20.42
CA GLY A 395 12.27 10.95 -20.52
C GLY A 395 13.58 10.43 -19.93
N THR A 396 13.58 9.28 -19.21
CA THR A 396 14.82 8.74 -18.63
C THR A 396 15.83 8.37 -19.72
N PRO A 397 17.14 8.69 -19.54
CA PRO A 397 18.18 8.31 -20.48
C PRO A 397 18.23 6.80 -20.76
N MET A 398 18.70 6.44 -21.95
CA MET A 398 18.78 5.04 -22.39
C MET A 398 19.72 4.19 -21.54
N ASP A 399 20.63 4.80 -20.82
CA ASP A 399 21.59 4.21 -19.89
C ASP A 399 21.11 4.25 -18.43
N SER A 400 19.78 4.30 -18.21
CA SER A 400 19.15 4.30 -16.89
C SER A 400 18.27 3.08 -16.68
N LEU A 401 18.29 2.55 -15.44
CA LEU A 401 17.32 1.57 -14.96
C LEU A 401 16.18 2.27 -14.20
N VAL A 402 14.99 1.72 -14.30
CA VAL A 402 13.80 2.14 -13.54
C VAL A 402 13.32 0.98 -12.67
N LEU A 403 13.56 1.06 -11.38
CA LEU A 403 12.90 0.22 -10.39
C LEU A 403 11.51 0.79 -10.14
N THR A 404 10.50 -0.06 -10.03
CA THR A 404 9.14 0.39 -9.72
C THR A 404 8.43 -0.56 -8.77
N LEU A 405 7.44 -0.04 -8.05
CA LEU A 405 6.55 -0.79 -7.18
C LEU A 405 5.24 -0.03 -6.97
N ALA A 406 4.25 -0.71 -6.41
CA ALA A 406 2.93 -0.18 -6.08
C ALA A 406 2.10 0.25 -7.30
N CYS A 407 0.94 0.88 -7.07
CA CYS A 407 -0.03 1.22 -8.12
C CYS A 407 0.50 2.22 -9.16
N GLY A 408 1.45 3.07 -8.79
CA GLY A 408 2.05 4.07 -9.69
C GLY A 408 2.72 3.45 -10.91
N LYS A 409 3.18 2.20 -10.82
CA LYS A 409 3.76 1.45 -11.95
C LYS A 409 2.85 1.41 -13.18
N TYR A 410 1.54 1.36 -13.01
CA TYR A 410 0.58 1.27 -14.11
C TYR A 410 0.57 2.50 -15.02
N ARG A 411 1.25 3.58 -14.65
CA ARG A 411 1.47 4.74 -15.51
C ARG A 411 2.44 4.44 -16.66
N PHE A 412 3.29 3.38 -16.53
CA PHE A 412 4.36 3.12 -17.49
C PHE A 412 4.80 1.65 -17.57
N ASN A 413 4.29 0.72 -16.77
CA ASN A 413 4.77 -0.68 -16.76
C ASN A 413 4.39 -1.49 -18.00
N ASP A 414 3.55 -0.95 -18.86
CA ASP A 414 3.20 -1.49 -20.19
C ASP A 414 4.05 -0.87 -21.33
N LEU A 415 5.03 0.01 -21.00
CA LEU A 415 6.00 0.51 -21.96
C LEU A 415 7.12 -0.51 -22.21
N ASP A 416 7.58 -0.59 -23.43
CA ASP A 416 8.82 -1.26 -23.79
C ASP A 416 9.96 -0.23 -23.89
N LEU A 417 10.77 -0.13 -22.83
CA LEU A 417 11.97 0.73 -22.81
C LEU A 417 13.24 0.02 -23.26
N GLY A 418 13.15 -1.25 -23.66
CA GLY A 418 14.28 -2.08 -24.04
C GLY A 418 15.09 -2.61 -22.85
N GLU A 419 16.33 -3.00 -23.12
CA GLU A 419 17.23 -3.67 -22.17
C GLU A 419 18.64 -3.05 -22.19
N ILE A 420 19.34 -3.10 -21.07
CA ILE A 420 20.77 -2.81 -20.95
C ILE A 420 21.49 -4.12 -20.59
N ASN A 421 22.37 -4.64 -21.46
CA ASN A 421 23.10 -5.90 -21.21
C ASN A 421 22.16 -7.08 -20.81
N ARG A 422 20.99 -7.20 -21.46
CA ARG A 422 19.92 -8.18 -21.19
C ARG A 422 19.20 -7.96 -19.85
N ILE A 423 19.36 -6.82 -19.21
CA ILE A 423 18.59 -6.40 -18.03
C ILE A 423 17.47 -5.51 -18.54
N PRO A 424 16.18 -5.84 -18.35
CA PRO A 424 15.09 -4.94 -18.70
C PRO A 424 15.24 -3.60 -18.01
N ARG A 425 14.95 -2.51 -18.72
CA ARG A 425 15.07 -1.17 -18.13
C ARG A 425 14.00 -0.87 -17.08
N ILE A 426 12.85 -1.56 -17.12
CA ILE A 426 11.82 -1.48 -16.07
C ILE A 426 11.85 -2.78 -15.27
N LEU A 427 12.05 -2.65 -13.95
CA LEU A 427 12.09 -3.76 -13.00
C LEU A 427 10.97 -3.57 -11.96
N ASP A 428 9.85 -4.27 -12.10
CA ASP A 428 8.77 -4.25 -11.11
C ASP A 428 9.14 -5.10 -9.89
N VAL A 429 9.44 -4.41 -8.79
CA VAL A 429 9.86 -5.00 -7.52
C VAL A 429 8.69 -5.67 -6.79
N GLY A 430 7.45 -5.17 -6.95
CA GLY A 430 6.30 -5.76 -6.30
C GLY A 430 5.18 -4.78 -5.93
N GLN A 431 4.41 -5.14 -4.91
CA GLN A 431 3.38 -4.32 -4.28
C GLN A 431 4.01 -3.16 -3.48
N CYS A 432 3.21 -2.21 -3.00
CA CYS A 432 3.65 -1.31 -1.93
C CYS A 432 4.06 -2.09 -0.67
N ASN A 433 3.46 -3.25 -0.42
CA ASN A 433 3.87 -4.18 0.62
C ASN A 433 5.29 -4.76 0.43
N ASP A 434 5.83 -4.72 -0.79
CA ASP A 434 7.19 -5.19 -1.12
C ASP A 434 8.23 -4.05 -1.10
N ALA A 435 7.91 -2.89 -0.51
CA ALA A 435 8.84 -1.76 -0.45
C ALA A 435 10.16 -2.11 0.28
N TYR A 436 10.15 -3.06 1.20
CA TYR A 436 11.37 -3.64 1.78
C TYR A 436 12.35 -4.14 0.71
N SER A 437 11.85 -4.80 -0.34
CA SER A 437 12.68 -5.27 -1.46
C SER A 437 13.45 -4.14 -2.14
N ALA A 438 12.83 -3.00 -2.38
CA ALA A 438 13.50 -1.85 -2.99
C ALA A 438 14.62 -1.30 -2.11
N VAL A 439 14.36 -1.20 -0.79
CA VAL A 439 15.38 -0.77 0.18
C VAL A 439 16.53 -1.77 0.25
N ARG A 440 16.26 -3.06 0.25
CA ARG A 440 17.29 -4.12 0.25
C ARG A 440 18.17 -4.08 -0.99
N ILE A 441 17.60 -3.79 -2.15
CA ILE A 441 18.37 -3.62 -3.39
C ILE A 441 19.32 -2.42 -3.25
N ALA A 442 18.83 -1.27 -2.79
CA ALA A 442 19.65 -0.07 -2.61
C ALA A 442 20.78 -0.29 -1.59
N LEU A 443 20.47 -0.89 -0.43
CA LEU A 443 21.49 -1.20 0.60
C LEU A 443 22.56 -2.17 0.08
N ALA A 444 22.18 -3.21 -0.64
CA ALA A 444 23.11 -4.17 -1.20
C ALA A 444 24.01 -3.56 -2.29
N LEU A 445 23.50 -2.63 -3.09
CA LEU A 445 24.32 -1.87 -4.04
C LEU A 445 25.30 -0.95 -3.30
N ALA A 446 24.84 -0.24 -2.28
CA ALA A 446 25.71 0.62 -1.46
C ALA A 446 26.86 -0.15 -0.82
N ASP A 447 26.57 -1.32 -0.26
CA ASP A 447 27.58 -2.23 0.31
C ASP A 447 28.59 -2.69 -0.78
N ALA A 448 28.12 -3.10 -1.95
CA ALA A 448 28.96 -3.53 -3.07
C ALA A 448 29.88 -2.43 -3.63
N PHE A 449 29.47 -1.17 -3.51
CA PHE A 449 30.27 0.01 -3.88
C PHE A 449 31.02 0.64 -2.70
N GLN A 450 30.84 0.10 -1.48
CA GLN A 450 31.46 0.62 -0.23
C GLN A 450 31.14 2.10 0.00
N CYS A 451 29.89 2.47 -0.21
CA CYS A 451 29.38 3.85 -0.06
C CYS A 451 28.04 3.84 0.68
N THR A 452 27.47 5.02 0.95
CA THR A 452 26.11 5.12 1.47
C THR A 452 25.07 5.05 0.33
N VAL A 453 23.81 4.80 0.65
CA VAL A 453 22.71 4.84 -0.35
C VAL A 453 22.64 6.20 -1.04
N ASN A 454 22.99 7.27 -0.34
CA ASN A 454 22.96 8.64 -0.86
C ASN A 454 24.10 8.94 -1.85
N ASP A 455 25.14 8.11 -1.87
CA ASP A 455 26.27 8.24 -2.81
C ASP A 455 26.09 7.40 -4.08
N LEU A 456 25.04 6.56 -4.12
CA LEU A 456 24.71 5.80 -5.32
C LEU A 456 24.13 6.73 -6.41
N PRO A 457 24.30 6.38 -7.70
CA PRO A 457 23.60 7.03 -8.79
C PRO A 457 22.10 6.62 -8.79
N LEU A 458 21.43 6.89 -7.68
CA LEU A 458 20.06 6.49 -7.40
C LEU A 458 19.23 7.72 -7.02
N THR A 459 18.11 7.92 -7.70
CA THR A 459 17.11 8.94 -7.33
C THR A 459 15.75 8.30 -7.08
N LEU A 460 15.12 8.69 -5.97
CA LEU A 460 13.78 8.26 -5.61
C LEU A 460 12.77 9.32 -6.09
N VAL A 461 11.83 8.92 -6.94
CA VAL A 461 10.74 9.76 -7.48
C VAL A 461 9.43 9.10 -7.09
N LEU A 462 8.94 9.47 -5.93
CA LEU A 462 7.87 8.77 -5.24
C LEU A 462 6.53 9.48 -5.37
N SER A 463 5.48 8.70 -5.47
CA SER A 463 4.10 9.17 -5.34
C SER A 463 3.46 8.61 -4.08
N TRP A 464 2.60 9.39 -3.45
CA TRP A 464 1.85 8.95 -2.29
C TRP A 464 0.35 9.17 -2.48
N TYR A 465 -0.44 8.41 -1.75
CA TYR A 465 -1.88 8.55 -1.71
C TYR A 465 -2.44 8.27 -0.32
N GLU A 466 -2.00 7.20 0.34
CA GLU A 466 -2.53 6.73 1.61
C GLU A 466 -1.41 6.38 2.60
N GLN A 467 -1.76 5.89 3.76
CA GLN A 467 -0.93 5.81 4.96
C GLN A 467 0.24 4.83 4.84
N LYS A 468 0.17 3.80 4.00
CA LYS A 468 1.33 2.93 3.75
C LYS A 468 2.49 3.71 3.11
N ALA A 469 2.19 4.66 2.24
CA ALA A 469 3.22 5.54 1.69
C ALA A 469 3.85 6.43 2.78
N VAL A 470 3.07 6.85 3.78
CA VAL A 470 3.60 7.62 4.93
C VAL A 470 4.58 6.77 5.73
N CYS A 471 4.21 5.56 6.16
CA CYS A 471 5.11 4.73 6.95
C CYS A 471 6.38 4.32 6.18
N ILE A 472 6.29 4.08 4.86
CA ILE A 472 7.46 3.85 4.00
C ILE A 472 8.40 5.07 4.01
N LEU A 473 7.84 6.28 3.80
CA LEU A 473 8.64 7.52 3.83
C LEU A 473 9.35 7.67 5.17
N LEU A 474 8.67 7.46 6.29
CA LEU A 474 9.28 7.54 7.62
C LEU A 474 10.40 6.52 7.81
N SER A 475 10.26 5.30 7.26
CA SER A 475 11.34 4.31 7.26
C SER A 475 12.54 4.76 6.43
N LEU A 476 12.32 5.34 5.25
CA LEU A 476 13.41 5.89 4.42
C LEU A 476 14.17 7.01 5.13
N LEU A 477 13.44 7.93 5.78
CA LEU A 477 14.06 9.02 6.57
C LEU A 477 14.85 8.48 7.77
N ALA A 478 14.30 7.48 8.48
CA ALA A 478 14.96 6.83 9.60
C ALA A 478 16.24 6.07 9.19
N LEU A 479 16.30 5.57 7.96
CA LEU A 479 17.50 4.98 7.35
C LEU A 479 18.48 6.04 6.78
N GLY A 480 18.16 7.32 6.91
CA GLY A 480 19.00 8.42 6.43
C GLY A 480 18.98 8.64 4.92
N VAL A 481 17.98 8.11 4.21
CA VAL A 481 17.81 8.33 2.77
C VAL A 481 17.43 9.78 2.51
N LYS A 482 18.08 10.41 1.52
CA LYS A 482 17.92 11.82 1.17
C LYS A 482 17.54 12.02 -0.30
N ASN A 483 17.27 13.27 -0.65
CA ASN A 483 17.00 13.70 -2.02
C ASN A 483 15.83 12.96 -2.69
N ILE A 484 14.71 12.85 -1.96
CA ILE A 484 13.49 12.21 -2.42
C ILE A 484 12.61 13.23 -3.12
N TYR A 485 12.25 13.00 -4.40
CA TYR A 485 11.19 13.71 -5.10
C TYR A 485 9.85 13.11 -4.71
N LEU A 486 8.95 13.91 -4.14
CA LEU A 486 7.65 13.45 -3.63
C LEU A 486 6.50 14.18 -4.31
N GLY A 487 5.57 13.41 -4.80
CA GLY A 487 4.37 13.92 -5.46
C GLY A 487 3.10 13.11 -5.20
N PRO A 488 2.03 13.56 -5.84
CA PRO A 488 1.88 14.76 -6.66
C PRO A 488 1.73 16.07 -5.87
N THR A 489 1.53 15.98 -4.54
CA THR A 489 1.52 17.10 -3.58
C THR A 489 2.24 16.67 -2.32
N LEU A 490 2.67 17.58 -1.50
CA LEU A 490 3.08 17.27 -0.14
C LEU A 490 1.84 16.92 0.71
N PRO A 491 2.00 16.12 1.79
CA PRO A 491 0.89 15.78 2.68
C PRO A 491 0.28 17.00 3.37
N ALA A 492 -1.05 17.10 3.33
CA ALA A 492 -1.81 18.21 3.91
C ALA A 492 -1.72 18.28 5.45
N PHE A 493 -1.36 17.19 6.10
CA PHE A 493 -1.17 17.13 7.55
C PHE A 493 0.20 17.64 8.02
N LEU A 494 1.13 17.90 7.10
CA LEU A 494 2.43 18.47 7.46
C LEU A 494 2.33 19.99 7.57
N SER A 495 2.74 20.54 8.71
CA SER A 495 2.88 21.99 8.89
C SER A 495 4.04 22.55 8.06
N GLU A 496 4.04 23.86 7.84
CA GLU A 496 5.12 24.53 7.13
C GLU A 496 6.48 24.32 7.80
N THR A 497 6.54 24.32 9.14
CA THR A 497 7.75 24.07 9.93
C THR A 497 8.26 22.64 9.73
N VAL A 498 7.35 21.65 9.76
CA VAL A 498 7.72 20.24 9.53
C VAL A 498 8.17 20.02 8.09
N VAL A 499 7.48 20.58 7.10
CA VAL A 499 7.90 20.55 5.69
C VAL A 499 9.30 21.15 5.54
N LYS A 500 9.53 22.34 6.11
CA LYS A 500 10.85 22.99 6.07
C LYS A 500 11.94 22.10 6.67
N THR A 501 11.68 21.45 7.79
CA THR A 501 12.61 20.50 8.42
C THR A 501 12.94 19.34 7.50
N LEU A 502 11.93 18.75 6.83
CA LEU A 502 12.11 17.64 5.89
C LEU A 502 12.92 18.07 4.65
N VAL A 503 12.69 19.29 4.15
CA VAL A 503 13.45 19.83 3.02
C VAL A 503 14.91 20.09 3.43
N ASP A 504 15.13 20.77 4.55
CA ASP A 504 16.46 21.19 4.99
C ASP A 504 17.34 20.00 5.44
N ALA A 505 16.77 19.04 6.17
CA ALA A 505 17.53 17.93 6.73
C ALA A 505 17.69 16.74 5.77
N TYR A 506 16.66 16.46 4.95
CA TYR A 506 16.61 15.27 4.10
C TYR A 506 16.57 15.55 2.61
N GLY A 507 16.50 16.83 2.18
CA GLY A 507 16.41 17.18 0.78
C GLY A 507 15.11 16.70 0.12
N LEU A 508 14.00 16.62 0.88
CA LEU A 508 12.69 16.29 0.33
C LEU A 508 12.26 17.38 -0.64
N GLN A 509 11.87 17.00 -1.85
CA GLN A 509 11.50 17.93 -2.91
C GLN A 509 10.12 17.61 -3.47
N PRO A 510 9.22 18.59 -3.62
CA PRO A 510 8.02 18.38 -4.40
C PRO A 510 8.39 18.17 -5.89
N ILE A 511 7.68 17.28 -6.56
CA ILE A 511 7.78 17.16 -8.03
C ILE A 511 7.28 18.45 -8.69
N THR A 512 7.85 18.78 -9.86
CA THR A 512 7.48 19.97 -10.64
C THR A 512 7.06 19.58 -12.07
N ASP A 513 7.94 19.73 -13.02
CA ASP A 513 7.77 19.28 -14.40
C ASP A 513 8.72 18.11 -14.66
N PRO A 514 8.28 17.03 -15.36
CA PRO A 514 9.10 15.84 -15.55
C PRO A 514 10.47 16.10 -16.17
N GLN A 515 10.54 16.99 -17.16
CA GLN A 515 11.80 17.32 -17.84
C GLN A 515 12.69 18.19 -16.97
N GLN A 516 12.12 19.18 -16.28
CA GLN A 516 12.87 20.04 -15.36
C GLN A 516 13.46 19.24 -14.19
N ASP A 517 12.69 18.29 -13.65
CA ASP A 517 13.16 17.43 -12.56
C ASP A 517 14.28 16.50 -13.06
N LEU A 518 14.16 15.91 -14.26
CA LEU A 518 15.23 15.12 -14.88
C LEU A 518 16.49 15.95 -15.09
N ASP A 519 16.36 17.16 -15.65
CA ASP A 519 17.49 18.07 -15.88
C ASP A 519 18.17 18.42 -14.54
N ALA A 520 17.38 18.72 -13.49
CA ALA A 520 17.91 19.03 -12.17
C ALA A 520 18.67 17.84 -11.53
N ILE A 521 18.21 16.60 -11.75
CA ILE A 521 18.88 15.40 -11.26
C ILE A 521 20.25 15.24 -11.91
N PHE A 522 20.35 15.42 -13.23
CA PHE A 522 21.62 15.23 -13.95
C PHE A 522 22.58 16.43 -13.87
N HIS A 523 22.10 17.64 -13.53
CA HIS A 523 22.95 18.83 -13.36
C HIS A 523 23.49 19.00 -11.95
N ARG A 524 23.09 18.16 -11.00
CA ARG A 524 23.61 18.14 -9.62
C ARG A 524 24.88 17.30 -9.44
N GLY A 525 25.32 16.58 -10.47
CA GLY A 525 26.49 15.72 -10.48
C GLY A 525 27.78 16.45 -10.88
#